data_b595dc87df3ce60153136c097caf8a20
#
_entry.id   b595dc87df3ce60153136c097caf8a20
#
_cell.length_a   1.000
_cell.length_b   1.000
_cell.length_c   1.000
_cell.angle_alpha   90.00
_cell.angle_beta   90.00
_cell.angle_gamma   90.00
#
_symmetry.space_group_name_H-M   'P 1'
#
loop_
_entity.id
_entity.type
_entity.pdbx_description
1 polymer ?
#
loop_
_entity_poly.entity_id
_entity_poly.type
_entity_poly.pdbx_seq_one_letter_code
_entity_poly.pdbx_strand_id
1 'polypeptide(L)'
;IFHNDPNTIRYSHNVEKKLFLLSNCNKIIFVSKWVKNKFFENLKNTHNNKTEIVYNFVKPIKKFPKKNKTIIFSGKLNISKGYEIFGKTIIKILDLYPDWKAEVYGNEQRESFSFSHKRLKIHNWINHNKLLKIYEKSSISVVNPTWEEPFGRTAMESASRGCAVITSHSGGLSETFYNNLILKKNNPTELFKLLSLLIEDKKFLLNIQNDNFKKVIHKPKKSILLLDSLRKPIQNSLNLNIHKTYKIMHISNFDIRTSHRLFNLSIAKKISNGLIRNGHDVIDFDYRNHNYKLFDKTSLEKKVIEIANNYQPNLILLGHNNCLSKETIVLIKEKYNTKFALWYEDHVIKGDPNFNKNLGLIESNHDLIDQYFITTSPDIIKTKIAKSKINFLPIPVDPNIESGCFYESIKNNDMFFALSNGVNFGKLKRNSFDERSHFINDLIHLSNHEINFQIIGLYNEQPKWNYEFNKELMTSKTALNLSRGGPSKYSSSNRIASIMGNGILPFIHEKIKYQDFFDNDEIITYKSSKDLILKLSNIKDNEFNLKKRSRNAKKRYFELFESKIISDFIINRIFQNRSNFKYKWIK
;
A
#
# COMPACT_ATOMS: atom_id res chain seq x y z
N ILE A 1 8.47 5.20 1.47
CA ILE A 1 9.02 6.09 2.52
C ILE A 1 9.31 5.25 3.76
N PHE A 2 10.54 5.35 4.30
CA PHE A 2 10.93 4.67 5.54
C PHE A 2 10.68 5.57 6.75
N HIS A 3 9.77 5.15 7.63
CA HIS A 3 9.42 5.80 8.89
C HIS A 3 9.99 5.10 10.13
N ASN A 4 10.46 3.86 9.99
CA ASN A 4 10.98 3.03 11.08
C ASN A 4 12.42 2.60 10.78
N ASP A 5 13.06 1.94 11.76
CA ASP A 5 14.37 1.34 11.56
C ASP A 5 14.31 0.26 10.46
N PRO A 6 15.08 0.41 9.37
CA PRO A 6 15.06 -0.53 8.25
C PRO A 6 15.52 -1.95 8.65
N ASN A 7 16.30 -2.08 9.70
CA ASN A 7 16.79 -3.38 10.17
C ASN A 7 15.74 -4.18 10.95
N THR A 8 14.66 -3.52 11.40
CA THR A 8 13.55 -4.16 12.13
C THR A 8 12.31 -4.39 11.26
N ILE A 9 12.24 -3.79 10.07
CA ILE A 9 11.10 -3.95 9.16
C ILE A 9 11.24 -5.27 8.39
N ARG A 10 10.20 -6.09 8.42
CA ARG A 10 10.14 -7.42 7.80
C ARG A 10 10.62 -7.49 6.33
N TYR A 11 10.43 -6.42 5.56
CA TYR A 11 10.76 -6.37 4.13
C TYR A 11 12.06 -5.64 3.79
N SER A 12 12.81 -5.19 4.79
CA SER A 12 14.08 -4.48 4.57
C SER A 12 15.15 -4.80 5.61
N HIS A 13 14.96 -5.88 6.40
CA HIS A 13 15.88 -6.25 7.47
C HIS A 13 17.19 -6.91 7.00
N ASN A 14 17.27 -7.35 5.76
CA ASN A 14 18.47 -7.97 5.20
C ASN A 14 18.98 -7.26 3.95
N VAL A 15 20.22 -7.56 3.59
CA VAL A 15 20.94 -6.98 2.44
C VAL A 15 20.19 -7.19 1.12
N GLU A 16 19.71 -8.41 0.87
CA GLU A 16 19.01 -8.76 -0.38
C GLU A 16 17.76 -7.92 -0.60
N LYS A 17 16.95 -7.75 0.45
CA LYS A 17 15.73 -6.93 0.39
C LYS A 17 16.04 -5.45 0.20
N LYS A 18 17.10 -4.95 0.83
CA LYS A 18 17.56 -3.57 0.62
C LYS A 18 18.04 -3.36 -0.82
N LEU A 19 18.81 -4.29 -1.37
CA LEU A 19 19.24 -4.28 -2.77
C LEU A 19 18.06 -4.37 -3.74
N PHE A 20 17.08 -5.22 -3.45
CA PHE A 20 15.85 -5.30 -4.24
C PHE A 20 15.12 -3.95 -4.28
N LEU A 21 14.97 -3.28 -3.13
CA LEU A 21 14.35 -1.95 -3.08
C LEU A 21 15.15 -0.90 -3.88
N LEU A 22 16.47 -0.92 -3.77
CA LEU A 22 17.34 -0.01 -4.53
C LEU A 22 17.25 -0.25 -6.04
N SER A 23 17.07 -1.49 -6.47
CA SER A 23 16.94 -1.83 -7.89
C SER A 23 15.57 -1.43 -8.44
N ASN A 24 14.51 -1.66 -7.70
CA ASN A 24 13.13 -1.59 -8.19
C ASN A 24 12.38 -0.29 -7.86
N CYS A 25 12.87 0.53 -6.91
CA CYS A 25 12.25 1.81 -6.62
C CYS A 25 12.89 2.94 -7.44
N ASN A 26 12.07 3.86 -7.93
CA ASN A 26 12.57 5.09 -8.58
C ASN A 26 13.20 6.04 -7.57
N LYS A 27 12.59 6.17 -6.40
CA LYS A 27 13.12 6.93 -5.27
C LYS A 27 12.77 6.24 -3.94
N ILE A 28 13.71 6.28 -3.01
CA ILE A 28 13.54 5.84 -1.62
C ILE A 28 13.71 7.04 -0.72
N ILE A 29 12.71 7.31 0.10
CA ILE A 29 12.66 8.48 0.98
C ILE A 29 12.81 8.04 2.42
N PHE A 30 13.71 8.68 3.15
CA PHE A 30 13.95 8.45 4.57
C PHE A 30 13.50 9.66 5.38
N VAL A 31 12.96 9.44 6.57
CA VAL A 31 12.47 10.51 7.46
C VAL A 31 13.58 11.19 8.26
N SER A 32 14.79 10.62 8.28
CA SER A 32 15.97 11.17 8.95
C SER A 32 17.27 10.65 8.32
N LYS A 33 18.37 11.32 8.61
CA LYS A 33 19.73 10.84 8.28
C LYS A 33 20.01 9.52 8.99
N TRP A 34 19.57 9.41 10.23
CA TRP A 34 19.76 8.20 11.02
C TRP A 34 19.09 6.98 10.33
N VAL A 35 17.83 7.08 9.90
CA VAL A 35 17.14 6.01 9.17
C VAL A 35 17.86 5.68 7.87
N LYS A 36 18.33 6.70 7.12
CA LYS A 36 19.13 6.49 5.92
C LYS A 36 20.41 5.71 6.21
N ASN A 37 21.16 6.13 7.23
CA ASN A 37 22.41 5.46 7.62
C ASN A 37 22.16 4.00 8.04
N LYS A 38 21.11 3.75 8.83
CA LYS A 38 20.71 2.39 9.22
C LYS A 38 20.34 1.51 8.01
N PHE A 39 19.71 2.10 6.98
CA PHE A 39 19.41 1.37 5.76
C PHE A 39 20.68 0.90 5.05
N PHE A 40 21.72 1.74 5.02
CA PHE A 40 22.98 1.45 4.34
C PHE A 40 24.03 0.74 5.21
N GLU A 41 23.78 0.54 6.51
CA GLU A 41 24.73 0.02 7.49
C GLU A 41 25.45 -1.28 7.04
N ASN A 42 24.75 -2.17 6.33
CA ASN A 42 25.29 -3.47 5.86
C ASN A 42 25.42 -3.54 4.32
N LEU A 43 25.42 -2.40 3.63
CA LEU A 43 25.55 -2.36 2.18
C LEU A 43 26.93 -1.83 1.76
N LYS A 44 27.62 -2.59 0.92
CA LYS A 44 28.84 -2.12 0.23
C LYS A 44 28.41 -1.19 -0.90
N ASN A 45 29.05 0.00 -1.06
CA ASN A 45 28.75 1.04 -2.06
C ASN A 45 27.41 1.76 -1.86
N THR A 46 27.49 2.90 -1.19
CA THR A 46 26.35 3.68 -0.72
C THR A 46 25.95 4.87 -1.61
N HIS A 47 26.64 5.14 -2.69
CA HIS A 47 26.28 6.21 -3.63
C HIS A 47 25.10 5.83 -4.51
N ASN A 48 23.91 6.12 -4.04
CA ASN A 48 22.69 5.88 -4.79
C ASN A 48 21.88 7.17 -4.92
N ASN A 49 21.80 7.69 -6.15
CA ASN A 49 21.02 8.89 -6.50
C ASN A 49 19.51 8.71 -6.37
N LYS A 50 19.07 7.48 -6.06
CA LYS A 50 17.64 7.18 -5.83
C LYS A 50 17.17 7.49 -4.40
N THR A 51 18.05 7.89 -3.50
CA THR A 51 17.71 8.05 -2.09
C THR A 51 17.69 9.52 -1.66
N GLU A 52 16.64 9.90 -0.91
CA GLU A 52 16.47 11.25 -0.40
C GLU A 52 16.03 11.26 1.06
N ILE A 53 16.32 12.35 1.76
CA ILE A 53 15.84 12.61 3.11
C ILE A 53 14.76 13.67 3.04
N VAL A 54 13.55 13.31 3.43
CA VAL A 54 12.44 14.24 3.57
C VAL A 54 11.94 14.17 5.00
N TYR A 55 12.34 15.16 5.77
CA TYR A 55 11.96 15.25 7.18
C TYR A 55 10.45 15.42 7.36
N ASN A 56 9.90 14.78 8.38
CA ASN A 56 8.57 15.13 8.85
C ASN A 56 8.55 16.60 9.25
N PHE A 57 7.39 17.23 9.14
CA PHE A 57 7.24 18.65 9.44
C PHE A 57 6.04 18.89 10.35
N VAL A 58 6.02 20.07 10.95
CA VAL A 58 4.91 20.56 11.75
C VAL A 58 4.52 21.96 11.28
N LYS A 59 3.22 22.23 11.23
CA LYS A 59 2.72 23.58 10.92
C LYS A 59 3.05 24.52 12.09
N PRO A 60 3.88 25.56 11.91
CA PRO A 60 4.22 26.47 12.99
C PRO A 60 3.01 27.35 13.35
N ILE A 61 2.99 27.84 14.59
CA ILE A 61 2.05 28.87 15.03
C ILE A 61 2.73 30.24 14.98
N LYS A 62 1.93 31.31 14.84
CA LYS A 62 2.45 32.66 14.57
C LYS A 62 2.96 33.38 15.82
N LYS A 63 2.36 33.12 16.98
CA LYS A 63 2.67 33.83 18.24
C LYS A 63 3.16 32.84 19.29
N PHE A 64 4.15 33.24 20.08
CA PHE A 64 4.63 32.48 21.22
C PHE A 64 3.48 32.36 22.24
N PRO A 65 3.11 31.12 22.65
CA PRO A 65 1.96 30.90 23.51
C PRO A 65 2.32 31.15 25.00
N LYS A 66 1.33 31.57 25.78
CA LYS A 66 1.47 31.64 27.24
C LYS A 66 1.69 30.27 27.84
N LYS A 67 2.74 30.09 28.61
CA LYS A 67 3.13 28.83 29.24
C LYS A 67 2.64 28.72 30.68
N ASN A 68 2.19 27.54 31.04
CA ASN A 68 1.88 27.16 32.43
C ASN A 68 3.03 26.31 32.99
N LYS A 69 3.20 26.31 34.31
CA LYS A 69 4.17 25.44 35.01
C LYS A 69 3.75 23.95 34.90
N THR A 70 3.82 23.42 33.69
CA THR A 70 3.38 22.06 33.36
C THR A 70 4.49 21.30 32.62
N ILE A 71 4.79 20.12 33.13
CA ILE A 71 5.68 19.14 32.49
C ILE A 71 4.78 18.10 31.80
N ILE A 72 5.05 17.83 30.53
CA ILE A 72 4.24 16.89 29.74
C ILE A 72 5.07 15.71 29.25
N PHE A 73 4.46 14.52 29.34
CA PHE A 73 4.88 13.32 28.64
C PHE A 73 3.76 12.87 27.70
N SER A 74 4.07 12.46 26.47
CA SER A 74 3.08 11.97 25.53
C SER A 74 3.60 10.86 24.65
N GLY A 75 2.85 9.79 24.55
CA GLY A 75 3.21 8.59 23.79
C GLY A 75 2.68 7.31 24.43
N LYS A 76 3.18 6.16 23.98
CA LYS A 76 2.91 4.88 24.64
C LYS A 76 3.52 4.86 26.03
N LEU A 77 2.75 4.40 27.02
CA LEU A 77 3.18 4.37 28.41
C LEU A 77 3.98 3.08 28.71
N ASN A 78 5.12 2.93 28.05
CA ASN A 78 5.95 1.73 28.15
C ASN A 78 7.45 2.06 28.34
N ILE A 79 8.24 1.03 28.66
CA ILE A 79 9.69 1.13 28.86
C ILE A 79 10.36 1.72 27.62
N SER A 80 10.02 1.25 26.43
CA SER A 80 10.69 1.68 25.20
C SER A 80 10.52 3.17 24.91
N LYS A 81 9.43 3.81 25.38
CA LYS A 81 9.21 5.26 25.28
C LYS A 81 9.78 6.04 26.47
N GLY A 82 10.38 5.36 27.47
CA GLY A 82 11.02 5.97 28.62
C GLY A 82 10.02 6.38 29.71
N TYR A 83 8.80 5.85 29.69
CA TYR A 83 7.75 6.23 30.65
C TYR A 83 8.11 5.85 32.09
N GLU A 84 8.79 4.72 32.30
CA GLU A 84 9.27 4.31 33.63
C GLU A 84 10.24 5.32 34.24
N ILE A 85 11.22 5.79 33.44
CA ILE A 85 12.22 6.81 33.86
C ILE A 85 11.49 8.12 34.18
N PHE A 86 10.57 8.53 33.32
CA PHE A 86 9.75 9.72 33.55
C PHE A 86 8.95 9.60 34.85
N GLY A 87 8.24 8.50 35.05
CA GLY A 87 7.38 8.29 36.22
C GLY A 87 8.14 8.31 37.55
N LYS A 88 9.28 7.60 37.62
CA LYS A 88 10.17 7.62 38.81
C LYS A 88 10.74 9.00 39.11
N THR A 89 10.96 9.82 38.09
CA THR A 89 11.53 11.14 38.23
C THR A 89 10.48 12.18 38.59
N ILE A 90 9.32 12.14 37.91
CA ILE A 90 8.33 13.22 38.01
C ILE A 90 7.71 13.34 39.41
N ILE A 91 7.56 12.23 40.13
CA ILE A 91 7.08 12.24 41.51
C ILE A 91 7.99 13.11 42.37
N LYS A 92 9.32 12.86 42.32
CA LYS A 92 10.33 13.63 43.08
C LYS A 92 10.36 15.10 42.71
N ILE A 93 10.20 15.41 41.43
CA ILE A 93 10.10 16.80 40.95
C ILE A 93 8.85 17.48 41.50
N LEU A 94 7.72 16.81 41.49
CA LEU A 94 6.49 17.39 42.01
C LEU A 94 6.53 17.55 43.52
N ASP A 95 7.19 16.68 44.26
CA ASP A 95 7.39 16.85 45.72
C ASP A 95 8.24 18.10 46.02
N LEU A 96 9.32 18.32 45.28
CA LEU A 96 10.23 19.40 45.50
C LEU A 96 9.70 20.76 45.02
N TYR A 97 8.93 20.80 43.90
CA TYR A 97 8.43 22.03 43.28
C TYR A 97 6.89 22.13 43.32
N PRO A 98 6.31 22.66 44.42
CA PRO A 98 4.85 22.60 44.64
C PRO A 98 4.01 23.38 43.64
N ASP A 99 4.59 24.36 42.93
CA ASP A 99 3.90 25.16 41.91
C ASP A 99 3.77 24.45 40.55
N TRP A 100 4.46 23.34 40.35
CA TRP A 100 4.48 22.61 39.11
C TRP A 100 3.48 21.45 39.12
N LYS A 101 2.99 21.13 37.93
CA LYS A 101 2.15 19.95 37.69
C LYS A 101 2.68 19.16 36.51
N ALA A 102 2.28 17.89 36.43
CA ALA A 102 2.60 17.03 35.32
C ALA A 102 1.35 16.46 34.67
N GLU A 103 1.37 16.35 33.35
CA GLU A 103 0.30 15.76 32.56
C GLU A 103 0.88 14.71 31.62
N VAL A 104 0.24 13.53 31.57
CA VAL A 104 0.64 12.40 30.73
C VAL A 104 -0.50 12.10 29.78
N TYR A 105 -0.19 11.95 28.48
CA TYR A 105 -1.17 11.64 27.44
C TYR A 105 -0.73 10.40 26.68
N GLY A 106 -1.49 9.32 26.81
CA GLY A 106 -1.22 8.05 26.15
C GLY A 106 -1.79 6.85 26.88
N ASN A 107 -1.53 5.68 26.34
CA ASN A 107 -1.93 4.40 26.94
C ASN A 107 -1.01 3.28 26.44
N GLU A 108 -0.86 2.21 27.23
CA GLU A 108 -0.26 0.94 26.82
C GLU A 108 -0.87 -0.20 27.64
N GLN A 109 -1.59 -1.08 26.99
CA GLN A 109 -2.32 -2.17 27.66
C GLN A 109 -1.41 -3.35 28.07
N ARG A 110 -0.20 -3.45 27.50
CA ARG A 110 0.71 -4.56 27.72
C ARG A 110 1.67 -4.34 28.88
N GLU A 111 1.80 -3.11 29.35
CA GLU A 111 2.68 -2.73 30.46
C GLU A 111 1.86 -1.89 31.45
N SER A 112 1.91 -2.26 32.73
CA SER A 112 1.24 -1.51 33.80
C SER A 112 2.25 -0.81 34.67
N PHE A 113 2.32 0.52 34.59
CA PHE A 113 3.05 1.36 35.52
C PHE A 113 2.07 2.14 36.37
N SER A 114 2.19 2.05 37.70
CA SER A 114 1.39 2.81 38.64
C SER A 114 2.22 3.93 39.25
N PHE A 115 2.09 5.13 38.68
CA PHE A 115 2.66 6.36 39.24
C PHE A 115 1.51 7.26 39.70
N SER A 116 1.54 7.66 40.96
CA SER A 116 0.49 8.51 41.55
C SER A 116 1.08 9.68 42.30
N HIS A 117 0.54 10.87 42.07
CA HIS A 117 0.80 12.07 42.86
C HIS A 117 -0.34 13.06 42.66
N LYS A 118 -0.70 13.86 43.68
CA LYS A 118 -1.84 14.82 43.65
C LYS A 118 -1.81 15.82 42.49
N ARG A 119 -0.62 16.11 41.94
CA ARG A 119 -0.40 17.02 40.81
C ARG A 119 0.06 16.34 39.54
N LEU A 120 -0.01 15.01 39.46
CA LEU A 120 0.20 14.22 38.26
C LEU A 120 -1.16 13.78 37.72
N LYS A 121 -1.48 14.11 36.47
CA LYS A 121 -2.69 13.66 35.80
C LYS A 121 -2.33 12.78 34.61
N ILE A 122 -2.89 11.60 34.57
CA ILE A 122 -2.69 10.64 33.48
C ILE A 122 -3.97 10.56 32.66
N HIS A 123 -3.86 10.82 31.35
CA HIS A 123 -4.97 10.84 30.41
C HIS A 123 -4.75 9.77 29.35
N ASN A 124 -5.85 9.21 28.83
CA ASN A 124 -5.83 8.34 27.66
C ASN A 124 -5.41 9.10 26.38
N TRP A 125 -5.37 8.38 25.26
CA TRP A 125 -5.16 8.98 23.94
C TRP A 125 -6.17 10.08 23.64
N ILE A 126 -5.68 11.18 23.11
CA ILE A 126 -6.48 12.31 22.66
C ILE A 126 -6.22 12.62 21.20
N ASN A 127 -7.13 13.35 20.57
CA ASN A 127 -6.95 13.82 19.21
C ASN A 127 -5.67 14.67 19.07
N HIS A 128 -4.92 14.49 17.98
CA HIS A 128 -3.65 15.16 17.71
C HIS A 128 -3.75 16.70 17.80
N ASN A 129 -4.83 17.29 17.25
CA ASN A 129 -5.02 18.75 17.34
C ASN A 129 -5.21 19.24 18.78
N LYS A 130 -5.84 18.45 19.63
CA LYS A 130 -5.98 18.75 21.07
C LYS A 130 -4.62 18.65 21.75
N LEU A 131 -3.80 17.64 21.43
CA LEU A 131 -2.46 17.47 21.98
C LEU A 131 -1.55 18.66 21.61
N LEU A 132 -1.60 19.16 20.37
CA LEU A 132 -0.85 20.36 19.96
C LEU A 132 -1.23 21.59 20.82
N LYS A 133 -2.51 21.79 21.14
CA LYS A 133 -2.97 22.88 22.03
C LYS A 133 -2.49 22.70 23.47
N ILE A 134 -2.31 21.47 23.92
CA ILE A 134 -1.75 21.18 25.24
C ILE A 134 -0.25 21.54 25.27
N TYR A 135 0.50 21.18 24.22
CA TYR A 135 1.89 21.62 24.09
C TYR A 135 2.02 23.16 24.08
N GLU A 136 1.08 23.89 23.48
CA GLU A 136 1.06 25.35 23.55
C GLU A 136 1.06 25.88 24.99
N LYS A 137 0.35 25.18 25.90
CA LYS A 137 0.24 25.56 27.31
C LYS A 137 1.35 24.99 28.20
N SER A 138 2.01 23.90 27.80
CA SER A 138 3.03 23.22 28.60
C SER A 138 4.38 23.89 28.50
N SER A 139 5.13 23.98 29.60
CA SER A 139 6.46 24.57 29.65
C SER A 139 7.56 23.61 29.24
N ILE A 140 7.52 22.38 29.72
CA ILE A 140 8.58 21.37 29.50
C ILE A 140 7.94 20.12 28.91
N SER A 141 8.58 19.53 27.90
CA SER A 141 8.20 18.24 27.34
C SER A 141 9.35 17.24 27.50
N VAL A 142 9.04 16.04 27.98
CA VAL A 142 10.01 14.96 28.14
C VAL A 142 9.75 13.90 27.08
N VAL A 143 10.78 13.62 26.26
CA VAL A 143 10.75 12.65 25.15
C VAL A 143 12.04 11.82 25.23
N ASN A 144 12.06 10.82 26.10
CA ASN A 144 13.26 10.10 26.47
C ASN A 144 13.18 8.58 26.18
N PRO A 145 12.95 8.18 24.92
CA PRO A 145 12.87 6.76 24.58
C PRO A 145 14.17 6.02 24.94
N THR A 146 14.01 4.75 25.32
CA THR A 146 15.12 3.82 25.56
C THR A 146 15.49 3.03 24.32
N TRP A 147 14.62 3.03 23.29
CA TRP A 147 14.88 2.44 21.98
C TRP A 147 15.35 3.50 20.98
N GLU A 148 15.93 3.06 19.86
CA GLU A 148 16.35 3.98 18.79
C GLU A 148 15.14 4.58 18.05
N GLU A 149 14.81 5.81 18.34
CA GLU A 149 13.69 6.53 17.73
C GLU A 149 14.04 6.99 16.31
N PRO A 150 13.33 6.55 15.26
CA PRO A 150 13.67 6.90 13.89
C PRO A 150 13.66 8.40 13.56
N PHE A 151 12.78 9.18 14.20
CA PHE A 151 12.72 10.63 14.02
C PHE A 151 12.30 11.39 15.28
N GLY A 152 11.19 10.99 15.93
CA GLY A 152 10.69 11.67 17.15
C GLY A 152 9.75 12.84 16.87
N ARG A 153 8.63 12.59 16.22
CA ARG A 153 7.60 13.61 15.96
C ARG A 153 7.14 14.36 17.19
N THR A 154 6.99 13.66 18.31
CA THR A 154 6.57 14.25 19.60
C THR A 154 7.51 15.38 20.05
N ALA A 155 8.83 15.17 19.93
CA ALA A 155 9.83 16.17 20.27
C ALA A 155 9.73 17.40 19.35
N MET A 156 9.62 17.19 18.05
CA MET A 156 9.44 18.26 17.07
C MET A 156 8.15 19.06 17.30
N GLU A 157 7.05 18.38 17.55
CA GLU A 157 5.73 18.99 17.77
C GLU A 157 5.72 19.85 19.03
N SER A 158 6.23 19.35 20.15
CA SER A 158 6.29 20.08 21.40
C SER A 158 7.27 21.27 21.34
N ALA A 159 8.44 21.10 20.71
CA ALA A 159 9.40 22.18 20.48
C ALA A 159 8.79 23.31 19.64
N SER A 160 8.09 22.98 18.55
CA SER A 160 7.44 23.95 17.66
C SER A 160 6.31 24.74 18.35
N ARG A 161 5.84 24.27 19.48
CA ARG A 161 4.85 24.93 20.35
C ARG A 161 5.51 25.66 21.51
N GLY A 162 6.85 25.78 21.51
CA GLY A 162 7.61 26.52 22.51
C GLY A 162 7.78 25.79 23.84
N CYS A 163 7.73 24.47 23.87
CA CYS A 163 8.18 23.71 25.02
C CYS A 163 9.72 23.67 25.08
N ALA A 164 10.32 23.72 26.27
CA ALA A 164 11.67 23.21 26.48
C ALA A 164 11.59 21.67 26.42
N VAL A 165 12.36 21.06 25.50
CA VAL A 165 12.25 19.61 25.24
C VAL A 165 13.50 18.90 25.76
N ILE A 166 13.32 17.94 26.67
CA ILE A 166 14.38 17.06 27.14
C ILE A 166 14.28 15.74 26.37
N THR A 167 15.41 15.29 25.78
CA THR A 167 15.45 14.04 25.02
C THR A 167 16.57 13.11 25.50
N SER A 168 16.42 11.82 25.20
CA SER A 168 17.54 10.90 25.18
C SER A 168 18.38 11.02 23.91
N HIS A 169 19.60 10.52 23.92
CA HIS A 169 20.45 10.42 22.73
C HIS A 169 20.09 9.12 21.97
N SER A 170 18.95 9.14 21.25
CA SER A 170 18.37 7.95 20.62
C SER A 170 18.00 8.20 19.17
N GLY A 171 18.65 7.47 18.26
CA GLY A 171 18.29 7.47 16.84
C GLY A 171 18.30 8.85 16.17
N GLY A 172 17.23 9.15 15.46
CA GLY A 172 17.03 10.42 14.75
C GLY A 172 16.48 11.58 15.59
N LEU A 173 16.36 11.45 16.91
CA LEU A 173 15.83 12.50 17.77
C LEU A 173 16.59 13.81 17.68
N SER A 174 17.93 13.76 17.58
CA SER A 174 18.79 14.94 17.44
C SER A 174 18.54 15.76 16.18
N GLU A 175 17.82 15.18 15.20
CA GLU A 175 17.49 15.84 13.93
C GLU A 175 16.16 16.60 13.98
N THR A 176 15.42 16.60 15.09
CA THR A 176 14.03 17.07 15.15
C THR A 176 13.84 18.51 15.56
N PHE A 177 14.77 19.10 16.33
CA PHE A 177 14.67 20.49 16.81
C PHE A 177 16.05 21.10 17.10
N TYR A 178 16.06 22.42 17.30
CA TYR A 178 17.31 23.20 17.32
C TYR A 178 18.09 23.06 18.64
N ASN A 179 17.42 23.26 19.77
CA ASN A 179 18.06 23.29 21.09
C ASN A 179 17.82 21.98 21.84
N ASN A 180 18.85 21.15 21.87
CA ASN A 180 18.80 19.83 22.44
C ASN A 180 19.23 19.81 23.90
N LEU A 181 18.27 19.66 24.81
CA LEU A 181 18.56 19.24 26.17
C LEU A 181 18.63 17.71 26.17
N ILE A 182 19.81 17.19 25.85
CA ILE A 182 20.03 15.74 25.72
C ILE A 182 20.52 15.19 27.05
N LEU A 183 19.87 14.17 27.55
CA LEU A 183 20.30 13.40 28.72
C LEU A 183 21.65 12.72 28.43
N LYS A 184 22.66 12.99 29.26
CA LYS A 184 23.97 12.32 29.17
C LYS A 184 23.82 10.80 29.38
N LYS A 185 22.96 10.42 30.32
CA LYS A 185 22.51 9.05 30.56
C LYS A 185 20.99 9.07 30.66
N ASN A 186 20.30 8.17 29.96
CA ASN A 186 18.85 8.09 30.03
C ASN A 186 18.43 7.34 31.31
N ASN A 187 18.48 8.03 32.44
CA ASN A 187 18.11 7.51 33.76
C ASN A 187 17.39 8.59 34.60
N PRO A 188 16.73 8.19 35.71
CA PRO A 188 15.99 9.11 36.55
C PRO A 188 16.84 10.24 37.15
N THR A 189 18.09 10.01 37.49
CA THR A 189 19.00 10.99 38.12
C THR A 189 19.33 12.13 37.15
N GLU A 190 19.70 11.82 35.91
CA GLU A 190 20.00 12.84 34.91
C GLU A 190 18.75 13.60 34.49
N LEU A 191 17.60 12.92 34.33
CA LEU A 191 16.34 13.58 34.03
C LEU A 191 15.93 14.54 35.17
N PHE A 192 16.11 14.12 36.44
CA PHE A 192 15.86 14.97 37.60
C PHE A 192 16.73 16.25 37.57
N LYS A 193 18.03 16.13 37.33
CA LYS A 193 18.95 17.28 37.26
C LYS A 193 18.52 18.25 36.17
N LEU A 194 18.19 17.80 34.97
CA LEU A 194 17.77 18.70 33.88
C LEU A 194 16.41 19.35 34.14
N LEU A 195 15.47 18.61 34.74
CA LEU A 195 14.17 19.20 35.12
C LEU A 195 14.33 20.25 36.20
N SER A 196 15.14 20.00 37.26
CA SER A 196 15.44 20.98 38.32
C SER A 196 16.09 22.21 37.76
N LEU A 197 17.12 22.08 36.92
CA LEU A 197 17.78 23.18 36.27
C LEU A 197 16.80 24.12 35.50
N LEU A 198 15.91 23.51 34.70
CA LEU A 198 14.89 24.26 33.95
C LEU A 198 13.83 24.92 34.84
N ILE A 199 13.53 24.35 35.99
CA ILE A 199 12.54 24.87 36.93
C ILE A 199 13.12 26.03 37.71
N GLU A 200 14.36 25.92 38.17
CA GLU A 200 15.05 26.90 38.99
C GLU A 200 15.51 28.10 38.16
N ASP A 201 16.12 27.89 37.00
CA ASP A 201 16.55 28.97 36.11
C ASP A 201 15.47 29.34 35.08
N LYS A 202 14.56 30.21 35.50
CA LYS A 202 13.46 30.71 34.63
C LYS A 202 13.96 31.41 33.36
N LYS A 203 15.14 32.07 33.40
CA LYS A 203 15.71 32.76 32.24
C LYS A 203 16.22 31.74 31.23
N PHE A 204 16.89 30.72 31.70
CA PHE A 204 17.34 29.60 30.87
C PHE A 204 16.17 28.88 30.24
N LEU A 205 15.14 28.52 31.03
CA LEU A 205 13.91 27.90 30.52
C LEU A 205 13.28 28.72 29.38
N LEU A 206 13.12 30.05 29.60
CA LEU A 206 12.49 30.93 28.61
C LEU A 206 13.33 31.04 27.34
N ASN A 207 14.67 31.09 27.48
CA ASN A 207 15.57 31.11 26.32
C ASN A 207 15.43 29.85 25.47
N ILE A 208 15.43 28.67 26.09
CA ILE A 208 15.22 27.38 25.38
C ILE A 208 13.84 27.35 24.69
N GLN A 209 12.82 27.78 25.38
CA GLN A 209 11.43 27.82 24.83
C GLN A 209 11.34 28.74 23.61
N ASN A 210 11.92 29.95 23.69
CA ASN A 210 11.96 30.92 22.59
C ASN A 210 12.75 30.40 21.39
N ASP A 211 13.91 29.80 21.66
CA ASP A 211 14.75 29.25 20.62
C ASP A 211 14.03 28.11 19.86
N ASN A 212 13.44 27.17 20.57
CA ASN A 212 12.65 26.09 19.98
C ASN A 212 11.48 26.63 19.15
N PHE A 213 10.80 27.65 19.64
CA PHE A 213 9.69 28.29 18.95
C PHE A 213 10.10 29.03 17.68
N LYS A 214 11.17 29.86 17.75
CA LYS A 214 11.62 30.68 16.62
C LYS A 214 12.34 29.87 15.55
N LYS A 215 13.11 28.87 15.96
CA LYS A 215 14.02 28.10 15.10
C LYS A 215 13.44 26.73 14.72
N VAL A 216 12.18 26.69 14.30
CA VAL A 216 11.56 25.45 13.78
C VAL A 216 12.31 25.00 12.53
N ILE A 217 13.03 23.88 12.64
CA ILE A 217 13.95 23.38 11.60
C ILE A 217 13.17 22.86 10.39
N HIS A 218 12.12 22.09 10.62
CA HIS A 218 11.36 21.40 9.57
C HIS A 218 10.04 22.10 9.27
N LYS A 219 10.07 23.00 8.29
CA LYS A 219 8.89 23.77 7.84
C LYS A 219 8.17 23.04 6.71
N PRO A 220 6.81 23.06 6.67
CA PRO A 220 6.01 22.36 5.66
C PRO A 220 6.45 22.67 4.23
N LYS A 221 6.65 23.95 3.89
CA LYS A 221 6.98 24.40 2.54
C LYS A 221 8.20 23.69 1.95
N LYS A 222 9.28 23.52 2.74
CA LYS A 222 10.53 22.88 2.28
C LYS A 222 10.32 21.40 1.97
N SER A 223 9.69 20.67 2.88
CA SER A 223 9.43 19.21 2.71
C SER A 223 8.44 18.94 1.58
N ILE A 224 7.39 19.76 1.46
CA ILE A 224 6.38 19.64 0.39
C ILE A 224 7.02 19.91 -0.98
N LEU A 225 7.76 21.00 -1.13
CA LEU A 225 8.44 21.33 -2.39
C LEU A 225 9.45 20.25 -2.80
N LEU A 226 10.17 19.68 -1.83
CA LEU A 226 11.08 18.57 -2.11
C LEU A 226 10.32 17.33 -2.57
N LEU A 227 9.23 16.94 -1.90
CA LEU A 227 8.40 15.83 -2.33
C LEU A 227 7.84 16.04 -3.74
N ASP A 228 7.35 17.24 -4.06
CA ASP A 228 6.85 17.58 -5.38
C ASP A 228 7.94 17.50 -6.44
N SER A 229 9.16 17.99 -6.13
CA SER A 229 10.31 17.88 -7.06
C SER A 229 10.73 16.45 -7.32
N LEU A 230 10.57 15.54 -6.36
CA LEU A 230 10.84 14.11 -6.53
C LEU A 230 9.76 13.38 -7.34
N ARG A 231 8.50 13.86 -7.26
CA ARG A 231 7.37 13.29 -8.00
C ARG A 231 7.32 13.73 -9.47
N LYS A 232 7.64 14.99 -9.75
CA LYS A 232 7.60 15.56 -11.12
C LYS A 232 8.35 14.76 -12.19
N PRO A 233 9.62 14.34 -12.00
CA PRO A 233 10.31 13.54 -13.01
C PRO A 233 9.64 12.19 -13.28
N ILE A 234 9.06 11.57 -12.23
CA ILE A 234 8.32 10.32 -12.35
C ILE A 234 7.04 10.55 -13.16
N GLN A 235 6.32 11.63 -12.94
CA GLN A 235 5.15 12.01 -13.74
C GLN A 235 5.51 12.28 -15.19
N ASN A 236 6.56 13.07 -15.44
CA ASN A 236 6.97 13.47 -16.80
C ASN A 236 7.45 12.29 -17.65
N SER A 237 8.10 11.27 -17.04
CA SER A 237 8.53 10.06 -17.75
C SER A 237 7.39 9.25 -18.34
N LEU A 238 6.18 9.62 -18.04
CA LEU A 238 5.01 8.82 -18.24
C LEU A 238 4.07 9.35 -19.35
N ASN A 239 4.37 10.46 -20.00
CA ASN A 239 3.59 11.07 -21.11
C ASN A 239 2.05 11.10 -20.91
N LEU A 240 1.58 11.06 -19.66
CA LEU A 240 0.18 11.22 -19.33
C LEU A 240 -0.05 12.63 -18.81
N ASN A 241 -0.89 13.38 -19.49
CA ASN A 241 -1.26 14.73 -19.08
C ASN A 241 -2.24 14.67 -17.91
N ILE A 242 -1.70 14.77 -16.69
CA ILE A 242 -2.53 14.88 -15.49
C ILE A 242 -2.85 16.34 -15.28
N HIS A 243 -4.05 16.74 -15.66
CA HIS A 243 -4.51 18.12 -15.49
C HIS A 243 -4.94 18.43 -14.05
N LYS A 244 -5.26 17.41 -13.24
CA LYS A 244 -5.76 17.59 -11.87
C LYS A 244 -5.36 16.43 -10.95
N THR A 245 -4.84 16.75 -9.77
CA THR A 245 -4.58 15.79 -8.69
C THR A 245 -5.84 15.57 -7.86
N TYR A 246 -6.16 14.31 -7.58
CA TYR A 246 -7.29 13.92 -6.76
C TYR A 246 -6.82 13.18 -5.50
N LYS A 247 -7.56 13.35 -4.41
CA LYS A 247 -7.45 12.53 -3.19
C LYS A 247 -8.35 11.31 -3.36
N ILE A 248 -7.78 10.14 -3.30
CA ILE A 248 -8.47 8.88 -3.58
C ILE A 248 -8.33 7.95 -2.39
N MET A 249 -9.45 7.49 -1.85
CA MET A 249 -9.49 6.41 -0.89
C MET A 249 -9.85 5.12 -1.64
N HIS A 250 -8.88 4.23 -1.79
CA HIS A 250 -9.08 2.93 -2.44
C HIS A 250 -9.38 1.87 -1.39
N ILE A 251 -10.62 1.43 -1.33
CA ILE A 251 -11.11 0.41 -0.40
C ILE A 251 -11.15 -0.92 -1.12
N SER A 252 -10.26 -1.83 -0.80
CA SER A 252 -10.19 -3.14 -1.45
C SER A 252 -9.54 -4.19 -0.55
N ASN A 253 -9.39 -5.39 -1.09
CA ASN A 253 -8.55 -6.42 -0.50
C ASN A 253 -7.12 -6.27 -1.03
N PHE A 254 -6.21 -5.84 -0.18
CA PHE A 254 -4.78 -5.73 -0.50
C PHE A 254 -3.97 -6.92 0.02
N ASP A 255 -4.62 -7.86 0.70
CA ASP A 255 -4.06 -9.10 1.25
C ASP A 255 -2.84 -8.90 2.18
N ILE A 256 -2.83 -7.77 2.88
CA ILE A 256 -1.68 -7.37 3.72
C ILE A 256 -1.54 -8.28 4.95
N ARG A 257 -2.67 -8.84 5.44
CA ARG A 257 -2.72 -9.44 6.78
C ARG A 257 -2.46 -10.94 6.83
N THR A 258 -2.97 -11.73 5.93
CA THR A 258 -3.29 -13.10 6.30
C THR A 258 -2.59 -14.20 5.53
N SER A 259 -2.28 -14.04 4.26
CA SER A 259 -1.91 -15.22 3.50
C SER A 259 -0.71 -15.08 2.58
N HIS A 260 -0.18 -13.92 2.38
CA HIS A 260 0.88 -13.66 1.39
C HIS A 260 0.49 -14.03 -0.07
N ARG A 261 -0.74 -14.52 -0.27
CA ARG A 261 -1.18 -15.10 -1.55
C ARG A 261 -1.17 -14.10 -2.68
N LEU A 262 -1.75 -12.93 -2.44
CA LEU A 262 -1.87 -11.85 -3.44
C LEU A 262 -1.04 -10.62 -3.06
N PHE A 263 -0.21 -10.74 -2.03
CA PHE A 263 0.64 -9.64 -1.61
C PHE A 263 1.46 -9.12 -2.79
N ASN A 264 1.30 -7.86 -3.13
CA ASN A 264 1.89 -7.21 -4.29
C ASN A 264 1.41 -7.68 -5.68
N LEU A 265 0.59 -8.73 -5.78
CA LEU A 265 0.09 -9.22 -7.08
C LEU A 265 -1.35 -8.81 -7.37
N SER A 266 -2.08 -8.28 -6.39
CA SER A 266 -3.50 -7.97 -6.53
C SER A 266 -3.75 -6.85 -7.55
N ILE A 267 -4.86 -6.92 -8.27
CA ILE A 267 -5.34 -5.84 -9.16
C ILE A 267 -5.49 -4.54 -8.37
N ALA A 268 -5.95 -4.61 -7.11
CA ALA A 268 -6.03 -3.47 -6.22
C ALA A 268 -4.69 -2.73 -6.12
N LYS A 269 -3.59 -3.47 -5.87
CA LYS A 269 -2.27 -2.87 -5.73
C LYS A 269 -1.76 -2.24 -7.03
N LYS A 270 -2.01 -2.90 -8.16
CA LYS A 270 -1.66 -2.37 -9.48
C LYS A 270 -2.40 -1.06 -9.78
N ILE A 271 -3.71 -1.00 -9.49
CA ILE A 271 -4.52 0.22 -9.66
C ILE A 271 -3.98 1.33 -8.75
N SER A 272 -3.74 1.07 -7.46
CA SER A 272 -3.16 2.06 -6.54
C SER A 272 -1.80 2.57 -7.01
N ASN A 273 -0.91 1.67 -7.44
CA ASN A 273 0.38 2.05 -8.00
C ASN A 273 0.23 2.97 -9.22
N GLY A 274 -0.69 2.64 -10.12
CA GLY A 274 -1.00 3.46 -11.28
C GLY A 274 -1.53 4.84 -10.91
N LEU A 275 -2.47 4.93 -9.97
CA LEU A 275 -3.00 6.19 -9.45
C LEU A 275 -1.90 7.07 -8.84
N ILE A 276 -1.02 6.47 -8.01
CA ILE A 276 0.11 7.18 -7.40
C ILE A 276 1.10 7.69 -8.46
N ARG A 277 1.43 6.86 -9.47
CA ARG A 277 2.30 7.27 -10.57
C ARG A 277 1.69 8.36 -11.43
N ASN A 278 0.37 8.43 -11.50
CA ASN A 278 -0.37 9.52 -12.13
C ASN A 278 -0.42 10.79 -11.27
N GLY A 279 0.20 10.77 -10.09
CA GLY A 279 0.32 11.95 -9.21
C GLY A 279 -0.87 12.19 -8.31
N HIS A 280 -1.79 11.24 -8.20
CA HIS A 280 -2.88 11.32 -7.24
C HIS A 280 -2.40 11.01 -5.82
N ASP A 281 -3.08 11.57 -4.84
CA ASP A 281 -2.90 11.26 -3.43
C ASP A 281 -3.81 10.07 -3.08
N VAL A 282 -3.23 8.93 -2.67
CA VAL A 282 -3.96 7.67 -2.53
C VAL A 282 -3.78 7.09 -1.14
N ILE A 283 -4.90 6.74 -0.50
CA ILE A 283 -4.95 5.94 0.72
C ILE A 283 -5.50 4.56 0.38
N ASP A 284 -4.69 3.52 0.58
CA ASP A 284 -5.12 2.12 0.51
C ASP A 284 -5.78 1.71 1.83
N PHE A 285 -7.03 1.26 1.76
CA PHE A 285 -7.78 0.75 2.90
C PHE A 285 -8.17 -0.72 2.67
N ASP A 286 -7.54 -1.62 3.42
CA ASP A 286 -7.85 -3.05 3.34
C ASP A 286 -9.04 -3.41 4.22
N TYR A 287 -10.22 -3.65 3.59
CA TYR A 287 -11.43 -3.99 4.33
C TYR A 287 -11.36 -5.35 5.04
N ARG A 288 -10.54 -6.30 4.58
CA ARG A 288 -10.37 -7.60 5.24
C ARG A 288 -9.64 -7.50 6.57
N ASN A 289 -8.75 -6.54 6.74
CA ASN A 289 -8.10 -6.28 8.02
C ASN A 289 -9.08 -5.84 9.10
N HIS A 290 -10.24 -5.30 8.72
CA HIS A 290 -11.28 -4.81 9.62
C HIS A 290 -12.48 -5.75 9.76
N ASN A 291 -12.65 -6.72 8.85
CA ASN A 291 -13.81 -7.62 8.80
C ASN A 291 -13.59 -9.00 9.45
N TYR A 292 -12.42 -9.29 10.00
CA TYR A 292 -12.18 -10.60 10.58
C TYR A 292 -12.81 -10.71 11.96
N LYS A 293 -13.93 -11.43 12.04
CA LYS A 293 -14.66 -12.00 13.21
C LYS A 293 -14.63 -11.25 14.56
N LEU A 294 -13.77 -10.26 14.74
CA LEU A 294 -13.62 -9.43 15.94
C LEU A 294 -14.21 -8.02 15.79
N PHE A 295 -14.52 -7.59 14.56
CA PHE A 295 -15.11 -6.29 14.29
C PHE A 295 -16.33 -6.48 13.40
N ASP A 296 -17.45 -5.98 13.82
CA ASP A 296 -18.69 -5.96 13.05
C ASP A 296 -18.60 -4.98 11.85
N LYS A 297 -19.56 -5.05 10.95
CA LYS A 297 -19.65 -4.15 9.79
C LYS A 297 -19.70 -2.68 10.22
N THR A 298 -20.31 -2.39 11.38
CA THR A 298 -20.43 -1.04 11.93
C THR A 298 -19.07 -0.46 12.32
N SER A 299 -18.14 -1.27 12.80
CA SER A 299 -16.76 -0.87 13.10
C SER A 299 -15.97 -0.49 11.86
N LEU A 300 -16.12 -1.24 10.76
CA LEU A 300 -15.50 -0.92 9.47
C LEU A 300 -16.01 0.41 8.92
N GLU A 301 -17.33 0.60 8.91
CA GLU A 301 -17.96 1.83 8.40
C GLU A 301 -17.60 3.06 9.23
N LYS A 302 -17.57 2.95 10.56
CA LYS A 302 -17.07 4.01 11.45
C LYS A 302 -15.65 4.42 11.09
N LYS A 303 -14.77 3.44 10.79
CA LYS A 303 -13.39 3.72 10.40
C LYS A 303 -13.29 4.39 9.03
N VAL A 304 -14.09 3.96 8.08
CA VAL A 304 -14.18 4.61 6.76
C VAL A 304 -14.65 6.06 6.89
N ILE A 305 -15.69 6.31 7.70
CA ILE A 305 -16.21 7.66 7.96
C ILE A 305 -15.14 8.52 8.65
N GLU A 306 -14.42 7.99 9.65
CA GLU A 306 -13.33 8.69 10.33
C GLU A 306 -12.24 9.12 9.35
N ILE A 307 -11.82 8.21 8.46
CA ILE A 307 -10.82 8.52 7.42
C ILE A 307 -11.38 9.54 6.44
N ALA A 308 -12.62 9.39 5.98
CA ALA A 308 -13.25 10.35 5.07
C ALA A 308 -13.36 11.75 5.71
N ASN A 309 -13.66 11.85 7.00
CA ASN A 309 -13.70 13.12 7.73
C ASN A 309 -12.33 13.84 7.77
N ASN A 310 -11.25 13.08 7.92
CA ASN A 310 -9.90 13.64 8.02
C ASN A 310 -9.25 13.90 6.65
N TYR A 311 -9.51 13.01 5.70
CA TYR A 311 -8.86 13.02 4.40
C TYR A 311 -9.64 13.79 3.33
N GLN A 312 -10.98 13.80 3.42
CA GLN A 312 -11.89 14.43 2.46
C GLN A 312 -11.59 13.98 1.02
N PRO A 313 -11.81 12.69 0.69
CA PRO A 313 -11.48 12.15 -0.62
C PRO A 313 -12.38 12.73 -1.71
N ASN A 314 -11.81 13.01 -2.88
CA ASN A 314 -12.58 13.33 -4.09
C ASN A 314 -13.24 12.07 -4.68
N LEU A 315 -12.62 10.91 -4.46
CA LEU A 315 -13.07 9.61 -4.93
C LEU A 315 -12.89 8.55 -3.86
N ILE A 316 -13.94 7.75 -3.64
CA ILE A 316 -13.82 6.44 -3.00
C ILE A 316 -13.96 5.38 -4.09
N LEU A 317 -12.87 4.63 -4.31
CA LEU A 317 -12.81 3.53 -5.27
C LEU A 317 -12.99 2.21 -4.52
N LEU A 318 -14.11 1.54 -4.73
CA LEU A 318 -14.42 0.23 -4.13
C LEU A 318 -13.88 -0.88 -5.03
N GLY A 319 -13.08 -1.77 -4.47
CA GLY A 319 -12.45 -2.85 -5.23
C GLY A 319 -12.95 -4.23 -4.81
N HIS A 320 -13.46 -4.98 -5.78
CA HIS A 320 -13.89 -6.37 -5.68
C HIS A 320 -15.01 -6.64 -4.64
N ASN A 321 -15.50 -5.62 -3.95
CA ASN A 321 -16.60 -5.73 -3.01
C ASN A 321 -17.22 -4.36 -2.75
N ASN A 322 -18.53 -4.34 -2.57
CA ASN A 322 -19.25 -3.20 -2.04
C ASN A 322 -19.51 -3.45 -0.54
N CYS A 323 -18.54 -3.08 0.29
CA CYS A 323 -18.58 -3.35 1.73
C CYS A 323 -19.32 -2.28 2.55
N LEU A 324 -19.77 -1.19 1.91
CA LEU A 324 -20.41 -0.07 2.60
C LEU A 324 -21.94 -0.14 2.49
N SER A 325 -22.62 0.31 3.54
CA SER A 325 -24.07 0.51 3.54
C SER A 325 -24.47 1.72 2.69
N LYS A 326 -25.74 1.76 2.32
CA LYS A 326 -26.34 2.89 1.60
C LYS A 326 -26.20 4.20 2.38
N GLU A 327 -26.45 4.12 3.67
CA GLU A 327 -26.40 5.25 4.62
C GLU A 327 -24.99 5.85 4.70
N THR A 328 -23.96 5.00 4.78
CA THR A 328 -22.56 5.43 4.80
C THR A 328 -22.15 6.12 3.50
N ILE A 329 -22.56 5.58 2.34
CA ILE A 329 -22.27 6.19 1.03
C ILE A 329 -22.94 7.56 0.91
N VAL A 330 -24.24 7.66 1.26
CA VAL A 330 -25.00 8.92 1.22
C VAL A 330 -24.35 9.96 2.13
N LEU A 331 -24.05 9.60 3.38
CA LEU A 331 -23.42 10.50 4.35
C LEU A 331 -22.12 11.12 3.80
N ILE A 332 -21.27 10.31 3.19
CA ILE A 332 -19.98 10.79 2.67
C ILE A 332 -20.18 11.64 1.40
N LYS A 333 -21.09 11.21 0.51
CA LYS A 333 -21.40 11.97 -0.73
C LYS A 333 -21.94 13.37 -0.42
N GLU A 334 -22.91 13.47 0.47
CA GLU A 334 -23.52 14.75 0.83
C GLU A 334 -22.52 15.68 1.54
N LYS A 335 -21.70 15.14 2.44
CA LYS A 335 -20.79 15.94 3.23
C LYS A 335 -19.57 16.45 2.46
N TYR A 336 -19.04 15.70 1.49
CA TYR A 336 -17.77 16.01 0.83
C TYR A 336 -17.84 16.09 -0.69
N ASN A 337 -19.02 15.90 -1.30
CA ASN A 337 -19.19 15.78 -2.76
C ASN A 337 -18.25 14.71 -3.36
N THR A 338 -18.06 13.61 -2.63
CA THR A 338 -17.18 12.51 -3.03
C THR A 338 -17.83 11.67 -4.12
N LYS A 339 -17.08 11.35 -5.18
CA LYS A 339 -17.49 10.37 -6.17
C LYS A 339 -17.26 8.95 -5.67
N PHE A 340 -18.12 8.02 -6.08
CA PHE A 340 -17.98 6.60 -5.78
C PHE A 340 -17.88 5.79 -7.06
N ALA A 341 -16.86 4.94 -7.17
CA ALA A 341 -16.74 4.01 -8.28
C ALA A 341 -16.44 2.60 -7.76
N LEU A 342 -16.80 1.59 -8.54
CA LEU A 342 -16.57 0.19 -8.20
C LEU A 342 -15.82 -0.50 -9.33
N TRP A 343 -14.75 -1.24 -9.01
CA TRP A 343 -14.13 -2.17 -9.95
C TRP A 343 -14.31 -3.62 -9.49
N TYR A 344 -14.47 -4.54 -10.49
CA TYR A 344 -14.77 -5.93 -10.21
C TYR A 344 -14.05 -6.87 -11.18
N GLU A 345 -13.41 -7.93 -10.66
CA GLU A 345 -12.55 -8.81 -11.47
C GLU A 345 -13.14 -10.19 -11.78
N ASP A 346 -14.14 -10.65 -11.03
CA ASP A 346 -14.76 -11.95 -11.30
C ASP A 346 -15.78 -11.88 -12.45
N HIS A 347 -16.01 -13.04 -13.09
CA HIS A 347 -16.97 -13.14 -14.17
C HIS A 347 -18.41 -12.83 -13.71
N VAL A 348 -19.13 -12.09 -14.55
CA VAL A 348 -20.56 -11.76 -14.37
C VAL A 348 -21.33 -12.24 -15.60
N ILE A 349 -21.37 -13.57 -15.79
CA ILE A 349 -21.98 -14.20 -16.96
C ILE A 349 -23.01 -15.20 -16.48
N LYS A 350 -24.21 -15.18 -17.10
CA LYS A 350 -25.27 -16.13 -16.79
C LYS A 350 -24.78 -17.57 -17.09
N GLY A 351 -24.89 -18.44 -16.10
CA GLY A 351 -24.40 -19.80 -16.15
C GLY A 351 -23.15 -20.05 -15.28
N ASP A 352 -22.42 -19.02 -14.88
CA ASP A 352 -21.32 -19.17 -13.95
C ASP A 352 -21.83 -19.54 -12.54
N PRO A 353 -21.12 -20.40 -11.80
CA PRO A 353 -21.55 -20.85 -10.47
C PRO A 353 -21.78 -19.72 -9.45
N ASN A 354 -21.08 -18.61 -9.60
CA ASN A 354 -21.17 -17.45 -8.71
C ASN A 354 -21.94 -16.26 -9.32
N PHE A 355 -22.62 -16.45 -10.45
CA PHE A 355 -23.27 -15.37 -11.18
C PHE A 355 -24.18 -14.49 -10.31
N ASN A 356 -25.15 -15.10 -9.61
CA ASN A 356 -26.10 -14.35 -8.79
C ASN A 356 -25.42 -13.61 -7.64
N LYS A 357 -24.43 -14.22 -7.02
CA LYS A 357 -23.63 -13.57 -5.96
C LYS A 357 -22.85 -12.39 -6.50
N ASN A 358 -22.15 -12.56 -7.61
CA ASN A 358 -21.33 -11.52 -8.22
C ASN A 358 -22.19 -10.37 -8.74
N LEU A 359 -23.31 -10.69 -9.39
CA LEU A 359 -24.26 -9.69 -9.85
C LEU A 359 -24.87 -8.89 -8.69
N GLY A 360 -25.29 -9.56 -7.62
CA GLY A 360 -25.84 -8.93 -6.43
C GLY A 360 -24.86 -7.95 -5.76
N LEU A 361 -23.56 -8.29 -5.72
CA LEU A 361 -22.52 -7.40 -5.20
C LEU A 361 -22.37 -6.12 -6.05
N ILE A 362 -22.38 -6.28 -7.38
CA ILE A 362 -22.22 -5.15 -8.29
C ILE A 362 -23.47 -4.25 -8.27
N GLU A 363 -24.65 -4.85 -8.19
CA GLU A 363 -25.93 -4.13 -8.22
C GLU A 363 -26.31 -3.52 -6.87
N SER A 364 -25.62 -3.89 -5.77
CA SER A 364 -25.89 -3.24 -4.49
C SER A 364 -25.52 -1.77 -4.55
N ASN A 365 -26.43 -0.91 -4.06
CA ASN A 365 -26.28 0.57 -4.07
C ASN A 365 -26.01 1.17 -5.46
N HIS A 366 -26.54 0.55 -6.54
CA HIS A 366 -26.23 0.95 -7.93
C HIS A 366 -26.60 2.39 -8.26
N ASP A 367 -27.57 2.97 -7.59
CA ASP A 367 -28.00 4.36 -7.72
C ASP A 367 -26.95 5.34 -7.21
N LEU A 368 -26.14 4.93 -6.22
CA LEU A 368 -25.14 5.74 -5.55
C LEU A 368 -23.74 5.64 -6.16
N ILE A 369 -23.49 4.61 -6.98
CA ILE A 369 -22.20 4.42 -7.65
C ILE A 369 -22.20 5.21 -8.98
N ASP A 370 -21.18 6.04 -9.17
CA ASP A 370 -21.07 6.91 -10.35
C ASP A 370 -20.57 6.13 -11.58
N GLN A 371 -19.59 5.23 -11.44
CA GLN A 371 -19.00 4.43 -12.52
C GLN A 371 -18.60 3.03 -12.06
N TYR A 372 -18.70 2.08 -12.97
CA TYR A 372 -18.29 0.67 -12.79
C TYR A 372 -17.20 0.30 -13.78
N PHE A 373 -16.22 -0.47 -13.33
CA PHE A 373 -15.10 -0.97 -14.10
C PHE A 373 -15.02 -2.49 -13.93
N ILE A 374 -15.42 -3.25 -14.94
CA ILE A 374 -15.62 -4.69 -14.82
C ILE A 374 -14.79 -5.42 -15.89
N THR A 375 -14.11 -6.50 -15.49
CA THR A 375 -13.28 -7.30 -16.40
C THR A 375 -14.08 -8.15 -17.39
N THR A 376 -15.38 -8.30 -17.18
CA THR A 376 -16.31 -8.88 -18.15
C THR A 376 -16.75 -7.81 -19.15
N SER A 377 -16.79 -8.14 -20.45
CA SER A 377 -17.20 -7.17 -21.48
C SER A 377 -18.62 -6.62 -21.20
N PRO A 378 -18.81 -5.30 -21.20
CA PRO A 378 -20.12 -4.68 -20.94
C PRO A 378 -21.26 -5.17 -21.87
N ASP A 379 -20.90 -5.59 -23.08
CA ASP A 379 -21.87 -6.05 -24.10
C ASP A 379 -22.66 -7.28 -23.67
N ILE A 380 -22.06 -8.12 -22.83
CA ILE A 380 -22.60 -9.44 -22.45
C ILE A 380 -23.18 -9.47 -21.04
N ILE A 381 -22.99 -8.40 -20.25
CA ILE A 381 -23.52 -8.31 -18.88
C ILE A 381 -24.98 -7.96 -18.92
N LYS A 382 -25.82 -8.82 -18.30
CA LYS A 382 -27.24 -8.54 -18.06
C LYS A 382 -27.42 -8.01 -16.65
N THR A 383 -27.68 -6.73 -16.52
CA THR A 383 -27.82 -6.02 -15.24
C THR A 383 -28.81 -4.86 -15.34
N LYS A 384 -29.32 -4.43 -14.19
CA LYS A 384 -30.14 -3.22 -14.07
C LYS A 384 -29.33 -1.91 -14.07
N ILE A 385 -28.00 -1.99 -13.99
CA ILE A 385 -27.14 -0.80 -14.04
C ILE A 385 -27.17 -0.22 -15.44
N ALA A 386 -27.29 1.11 -15.53
CA ALA A 386 -27.27 1.81 -16.81
C ALA A 386 -25.97 1.54 -17.58
N LYS A 387 -26.06 1.17 -18.85
CA LYS A 387 -24.89 0.83 -19.70
C LYS A 387 -23.85 1.95 -19.77
N SER A 388 -24.26 3.20 -19.70
CA SER A 388 -23.37 4.37 -19.69
C SER A 388 -22.45 4.44 -18.45
N LYS A 389 -22.82 3.75 -17.36
CA LYS A 389 -22.01 3.66 -16.14
C LYS A 389 -21.03 2.48 -16.16
N ILE A 390 -21.15 1.51 -17.08
CA ILE A 390 -20.34 0.29 -17.08
C ILE A 390 -19.22 0.42 -18.10
N ASN A 391 -18.00 0.23 -17.65
CA ASN A 391 -16.79 0.29 -18.44
C ASN A 391 -16.05 -1.06 -18.39
N PHE A 392 -15.46 -1.48 -19.50
CA PHE A 392 -14.55 -2.62 -19.50
C PHE A 392 -13.26 -2.24 -18.78
N LEU A 393 -12.82 -3.10 -17.86
CA LEU A 393 -11.55 -2.99 -17.15
C LEU A 393 -10.59 -4.06 -17.65
N PRO A 394 -9.62 -3.74 -18.51
CA PRO A 394 -8.53 -4.67 -18.80
C PRO A 394 -7.74 -5.02 -17.54
N ILE A 395 -7.20 -6.22 -17.48
CA ILE A 395 -6.35 -6.64 -16.36
C ILE A 395 -5.05 -5.82 -16.38
N PRO A 396 -4.77 -4.98 -15.37
CA PRO A 396 -3.59 -4.14 -15.36
C PRO A 396 -2.31 -4.96 -15.18
N VAL A 397 -1.23 -4.50 -15.83
CA VAL A 397 0.15 -4.93 -15.58
C VAL A 397 0.90 -3.82 -14.89
N ASP A 398 1.79 -4.16 -13.96
CA ASP A 398 2.57 -3.19 -13.20
C ASP A 398 4.07 -3.45 -13.30
N PRO A 399 4.89 -2.49 -13.73
CA PRO A 399 6.33 -2.70 -13.95
C PRO A 399 7.11 -3.05 -12.67
N ASN A 400 6.55 -2.76 -11.48
CA ASN A 400 7.16 -3.16 -10.21
C ASN A 400 6.71 -4.55 -9.74
N ILE A 401 5.67 -5.10 -10.34
CA ILE A 401 5.11 -6.41 -10.01
C ILE A 401 5.51 -7.43 -11.07
N GLU A 402 5.20 -7.16 -12.35
CA GLU A 402 5.57 -7.98 -13.49
C GLU A 402 6.90 -7.47 -14.10
N SER A 403 7.99 -7.55 -13.33
CA SER A 403 9.31 -7.03 -13.71
C SER A 403 10.19 -8.04 -14.44
N GLY A 404 9.77 -9.32 -14.54
CA GLY A 404 10.56 -10.41 -15.10
C GLY A 404 10.78 -10.31 -16.62
N CYS A 405 11.96 -10.71 -17.07
CA CYS A 405 12.26 -10.96 -18.48
C CYS A 405 12.40 -12.48 -18.71
N PHE A 406 11.32 -13.22 -18.41
CA PHE A 406 11.37 -14.69 -18.38
C PHE A 406 11.67 -15.33 -19.74
N TYR A 407 11.54 -14.61 -20.83
CA TYR A 407 12.00 -15.06 -22.14
C TYR A 407 13.54 -15.22 -22.22
N GLU A 408 14.29 -14.70 -21.24
CA GLU A 408 15.75 -14.89 -21.16
C GLU A 408 16.16 -16.08 -20.26
N SER A 409 15.22 -16.67 -19.51
CA SER A 409 15.51 -17.76 -18.60
C SER A 409 15.62 -19.12 -19.29
N ILE A 410 16.29 -20.07 -18.64
CA ILE A 410 16.37 -21.47 -19.07
C ILE A 410 14.98 -22.09 -19.01
N LYS A 411 14.59 -22.83 -20.05
CA LYS A 411 13.30 -23.45 -20.23
C LYS A 411 13.38 -24.96 -20.12
N ASN A 412 12.71 -25.51 -19.10
CA ASN A 412 12.65 -26.95 -18.87
C ASN A 412 11.28 -27.54 -19.24
N ASN A 413 10.27 -26.68 -19.37
CA ASN A 413 8.88 -27.09 -19.62
C ASN A 413 8.33 -26.38 -20.85
N ASP A 414 7.42 -27.05 -21.58
CA ASP A 414 6.79 -26.48 -22.75
C ASP A 414 5.61 -25.58 -22.40
N MET A 415 4.81 -25.97 -21.42
CA MET A 415 3.62 -25.21 -21.01
C MET A 415 3.42 -25.16 -19.49
N PHE A 416 3.14 -23.97 -18.99
CA PHE A 416 2.78 -23.71 -17.60
C PHE A 416 1.29 -23.55 -17.42
N PHE A 417 0.76 -24.14 -16.34
CA PHE A 417 -0.57 -23.84 -15.83
C PHE A 417 -0.60 -23.85 -14.31
N ALA A 418 -1.30 -22.90 -13.71
CA ALA A 418 -1.48 -22.84 -12.28
C ALA A 418 -2.95 -22.62 -11.91
N LEU A 419 -3.37 -23.32 -10.88
CA LEU A 419 -4.73 -23.34 -10.35
C LEU A 419 -4.68 -23.23 -8.82
N SER A 420 -5.56 -22.42 -8.23
CA SER A 420 -5.67 -22.35 -6.77
C SER A 420 -6.58 -23.44 -6.18
N ASN A 421 -7.34 -24.10 -7.02
CA ASN A 421 -8.27 -25.20 -6.70
C ASN A 421 -9.10 -24.99 -5.43
N GLY A 422 -9.57 -23.74 -5.21
CA GLY A 422 -10.39 -23.41 -4.06
C GLY A 422 -9.67 -23.53 -2.72
N VAL A 423 -8.34 -23.35 -2.68
CA VAL A 423 -7.58 -23.30 -1.42
C VAL A 423 -8.18 -22.26 -0.49
N ASN A 424 -8.64 -22.74 0.66
CA ASN A 424 -9.12 -21.91 1.74
C ASN A 424 -8.14 -22.00 2.90
N PHE A 425 -7.58 -20.86 3.34
CA PHE A 425 -6.58 -20.79 4.42
C PHE A 425 -5.33 -21.69 4.23
N GLY A 426 -4.83 -21.80 3.00
CA GLY A 426 -3.64 -22.59 2.70
C GLY A 426 -3.86 -24.10 2.61
N LYS A 427 -5.10 -24.59 2.77
CA LYS A 427 -5.43 -26.00 2.64
C LYS A 427 -6.08 -26.27 1.28
N LEU A 428 -5.60 -27.28 0.54
CA LEU A 428 -6.26 -27.80 -0.64
C LEU A 428 -7.66 -28.33 -0.26
N LYS A 429 -8.68 -27.91 -0.99
CA LYS A 429 -9.95 -28.62 -0.98
C LYS A 429 -9.75 -29.95 -1.69
N ARG A 430 -9.71 -31.03 -0.93
CA ARG A 430 -9.67 -32.38 -1.49
C ARG A 430 -10.85 -32.57 -2.44
N ASN A 431 -10.58 -33.08 -3.66
CA ASN A 431 -11.58 -33.49 -4.66
C ASN A 431 -12.47 -32.39 -5.27
N SER A 432 -12.08 -31.15 -5.33
CA SER A 432 -12.81 -30.13 -6.08
C SER A 432 -12.22 -29.97 -7.50
N PHE A 433 -12.55 -30.92 -8.38
CA PHE A 433 -12.29 -30.79 -9.81
C PHE A 433 -13.37 -29.89 -10.43
N ASP A 434 -12.95 -29.01 -11.33
CA ASP A 434 -13.83 -28.20 -12.16
C ASP A 434 -13.48 -28.39 -13.64
N GLU A 435 -14.18 -27.70 -14.52
CA GLU A 435 -14.00 -27.78 -15.97
C GLU A 435 -12.55 -27.57 -16.44
N ARG A 436 -11.75 -26.81 -15.66
CA ARG A 436 -10.33 -26.57 -15.97
C ARG A 436 -9.48 -27.81 -15.73
N SER A 437 -9.78 -28.57 -14.69
CA SER A 437 -9.08 -29.81 -14.39
C SER A 437 -9.33 -30.85 -15.48
N HIS A 438 -10.58 -30.98 -15.97
CA HIS A 438 -10.92 -31.85 -17.10
C HIS A 438 -10.18 -31.44 -18.37
N PHE A 439 -10.17 -30.14 -18.68
CA PHE A 439 -9.43 -29.62 -19.85
C PHE A 439 -7.95 -29.94 -19.79
N ILE A 440 -7.31 -29.78 -18.61
CA ILE A 440 -5.89 -30.11 -18.42
C ILE A 440 -5.64 -31.62 -18.59
N ASN A 441 -6.53 -32.48 -18.06
CA ASN A 441 -6.44 -33.92 -18.28
C ASN A 441 -6.50 -34.26 -19.77
N ASP A 442 -7.43 -33.67 -20.52
CA ASP A 442 -7.52 -33.85 -21.97
C ASP A 442 -6.22 -33.46 -22.69
N LEU A 443 -5.59 -32.35 -22.30
CA LEU A 443 -4.31 -31.91 -22.88
C LEU A 443 -3.21 -32.95 -22.61
N ILE A 444 -3.09 -33.45 -21.39
CA ILE A 444 -2.09 -34.45 -21.02
C ILE A 444 -2.27 -35.72 -21.84
N HIS A 445 -3.51 -36.21 -21.94
CA HIS A 445 -3.83 -37.41 -22.75
C HIS A 445 -3.52 -37.21 -24.23
N LEU A 446 -3.91 -36.06 -24.79
CA LEU A 446 -3.68 -35.76 -26.21
C LEU A 446 -2.19 -35.52 -26.56
N SER A 447 -1.37 -35.20 -25.57
CA SER A 447 0.06 -34.94 -25.79
C SER A 447 0.91 -36.20 -25.95
N ASN A 448 0.38 -37.39 -25.63
CA ASN A 448 1.08 -38.69 -25.67
C ASN A 448 2.47 -38.62 -24.97
N HIS A 449 2.61 -37.85 -23.91
CA HIS A 449 3.87 -37.58 -23.17
C HIS A 449 4.96 -36.82 -23.96
N GLU A 450 4.65 -36.26 -25.13
CA GLU A 450 5.62 -35.48 -25.92
C GLU A 450 5.75 -34.01 -25.47
N ILE A 451 4.92 -33.57 -24.53
CA ILE A 451 4.86 -32.20 -24.01
C ILE A 451 5.12 -32.19 -22.51
N ASN A 452 6.09 -31.39 -22.09
CA ASN A 452 6.42 -31.20 -20.68
C ASN A 452 5.52 -30.10 -20.07
N PHE A 453 4.55 -30.50 -19.26
CA PHE A 453 3.66 -29.59 -18.54
C PHE A 453 4.18 -29.28 -17.13
N GLN A 454 4.27 -28.01 -16.78
CA GLN A 454 4.43 -27.56 -15.41
C GLN A 454 3.06 -27.17 -14.86
N ILE A 455 2.48 -28.02 -14.01
CA ILE A 455 1.13 -27.83 -13.47
C ILE A 455 1.20 -27.67 -11.96
N ILE A 456 0.60 -26.61 -11.45
CA ILE A 456 0.57 -26.27 -10.02
C ILE A 456 -0.87 -26.20 -9.53
N GLY A 457 -1.15 -26.75 -8.36
CA GLY A 457 -2.48 -26.76 -7.73
C GLY A 457 -3.40 -27.88 -8.22
N LEU A 458 -2.85 -28.88 -8.94
CA LEU A 458 -3.49 -30.15 -9.33
C LEU A 458 -2.54 -31.31 -9.01
N TYR A 459 -3.01 -32.53 -9.06
CA TYR A 459 -2.21 -33.77 -8.91
C TYR A 459 -1.35 -33.82 -7.64
N ASN A 460 -1.92 -33.38 -6.51
CA ASN A 460 -1.27 -33.26 -5.20
C ASN A 460 -0.20 -32.15 -5.09
N GLU A 461 0.09 -31.44 -6.18
CA GLU A 461 0.93 -30.26 -6.12
C GLU A 461 0.20 -29.10 -5.43
N GLN A 462 0.87 -28.48 -4.44
CA GLN A 462 0.31 -27.33 -3.72
C GLN A 462 0.27 -26.10 -4.62
N PRO A 463 -0.79 -25.27 -4.53
CA PRO A 463 -0.80 -23.98 -5.19
C PRO A 463 0.35 -23.09 -4.70
N LYS A 464 0.98 -22.39 -5.62
CA LYS A 464 2.08 -21.47 -5.37
C LYS A 464 1.66 -20.04 -5.71
N TRP A 465 2.22 -19.07 -5.01
CA TRP A 465 1.90 -17.66 -5.19
C TRP A 465 3.16 -16.80 -5.16
N ASN A 466 3.05 -15.57 -5.70
CA ASN A 466 4.10 -14.56 -5.68
C ASN A 466 5.42 -15.07 -6.25
N TYR A 467 6.49 -15.04 -5.46
CA TYR A 467 7.83 -15.44 -5.90
C TYR A 467 7.88 -16.91 -6.34
N GLU A 468 7.26 -17.81 -5.59
CA GLU A 468 7.22 -19.23 -5.94
C GLU A 468 6.46 -19.48 -7.24
N PHE A 469 5.33 -18.79 -7.46
CA PHE A 469 4.61 -18.83 -8.73
C PHE A 469 5.49 -18.36 -9.90
N ASN A 470 6.18 -17.23 -9.73
CA ASN A 470 7.05 -16.68 -10.76
C ASN A 470 8.25 -17.59 -11.04
N LYS A 471 8.81 -18.24 -10.01
CA LYS A 471 9.90 -19.21 -10.15
C LYS A 471 9.50 -20.39 -11.05
N GLU A 472 8.27 -20.90 -10.89
CA GLU A 472 7.77 -21.96 -11.73
C GLU A 472 7.41 -21.48 -13.15
N LEU A 473 6.75 -20.34 -13.25
CA LEU A 473 6.36 -19.75 -14.54
C LEU A 473 7.59 -19.49 -15.43
N MET A 474 8.71 -18.99 -14.86
CA MET A 474 9.90 -18.67 -15.62
C MET A 474 10.59 -19.87 -16.29
N THR A 475 10.35 -21.08 -15.79
CA THR A 475 10.92 -22.32 -16.36
C THR A 475 10.20 -22.82 -17.60
N SER A 476 9.06 -22.22 -17.97
CA SER A 476 8.21 -22.70 -19.07
C SER A 476 8.30 -21.80 -20.32
N LYS A 477 8.23 -22.40 -21.50
CA LYS A 477 8.26 -21.71 -22.79
C LYS A 477 6.98 -20.92 -23.04
N THR A 478 5.84 -21.50 -22.70
CA THR A 478 4.51 -20.92 -22.88
C THR A 478 3.68 -21.08 -21.63
N ALA A 479 2.52 -20.42 -21.57
CA ALA A 479 1.59 -20.59 -20.46
C ALA A 479 0.13 -20.54 -20.91
N LEU A 480 -0.72 -21.29 -20.25
CA LEU A 480 -2.15 -21.37 -20.55
C LEU A 480 -2.94 -20.37 -19.71
N ASN A 481 -3.69 -19.49 -20.37
CA ASN A 481 -4.66 -18.61 -19.74
C ASN A 481 -6.05 -19.25 -19.79
N LEU A 482 -6.43 -19.98 -18.74
CA LEU A 482 -7.68 -20.69 -18.63
C LEU A 482 -8.44 -20.20 -17.38
N SER A 483 -9.58 -19.55 -17.57
CA SER A 483 -10.43 -19.01 -16.50
C SER A 483 -11.55 -19.98 -16.14
N ARG A 484 -12.07 -19.89 -14.91
CA ARG A 484 -13.25 -20.62 -14.47
C ARG A 484 -14.51 -20.06 -15.18
N GLY A 485 -15.51 -20.91 -15.41
CA GLY A 485 -16.77 -20.51 -16.04
C GLY A 485 -16.74 -20.46 -17.57
N GLY A 486 -15.64 -20.92 -18.18
CA GLY A 486 -15.46 -20.95 -19.63
C GLY A 486 -15.05 -19.62 -20.25
N PRO A 487 -14.66 -19.65 -21.54
CA PRO A 487 -14.17 -18.47 -22.25
C PRO A 487 -15.32 -17.57 -22.71
N SER A 488 -15.24 -16.30 -22.39
CA SER A 488 -16.15 -15.26 -22.86
C SER A 488 -15.40 -13.99 -23.30
N LYS A 489 -16.07 -13.14 -24.05
CA LYS A 489 -15.46 -11.92 -24.62
C LYS A 489 -14.74 -11.08 -23.55
N TYR A 490 -13.45 -10.86 -23.75
CA TYR A 490 -12.50 -10.11 -22.93
C TYR A 490 -12.28 -10.62 -21.52
N SER A 491 -12.91 -11.73 -21.14
CA SER A 491 -12.73 -12.29 -19.80
C SER A 491 -11.33 -12.85 -19.59
N SER A 492 -10.71 -12.48 -18.51
CA SER A 492 -9.43 -13.02 -18.07
C SER A 492 -9.26 -12.85 -16.57
N SER A 493 -8.29 -13.56 -16.01
CA SER A 493 -7.88 -13.40 -14.61
C SER A 493 -6.53 -12.66 -14.53
N ASN A 494 -6.14 -12.25 -13.33
CA ASN A 494 -4.83 -11.63 -13.08
C ASN A 494 -3.64 -12.47 -13.60
N ARG A 495 -3.84 -13.77 -13.83
CA ARG A 495 -2.82 -14.67 -14.42
C ARG A 495 -2.30 -14.19 -15.78
N ILE A 496 -3.15 -13.59 -16.63
CA ILE A 496 -2.72 -13.08 -17.94
C ILE A 496 -1.66 -11.98 -17.81
N ALA A 497 -1.81 -11.08 -16.84
CA ALA A 497 -0.82 -10.06 -16.56
C ALA A 497 0.49 -10.67 -16.04
N SER A 498 0.40 -11.68 -15.16
CA SER A 498 1.59 -12.40 -14.68
C SER A 498 2.33 -13.14 -15.81
N ILE A 499 1.60 -13.73 -16.74
CA ILE A 499 2.17 -14.43 -17.91
C ILE A 499 2.83 -13.43 -18.86
N MET A 500 2.04 -12.54 -19.45
CA MET A 500 2.51 -11.63 -20.49
C MET A 500 3.45 -10.57 -19.93
N GLY A 501 3.14 -10.03 -18.75
CA GLY A 501 3.93 -8.99 -18.09
C GLY A 501 5.33 -9.45 -17.69
N ASN A 502 5.52 -10.73 -17.38
CA ASN A 502 6.85 -11.31 -17.13
C ASN A 502 7.51 -11.88 -18.39
N GLY A 503 6.87 -11.81 -19.54
CA GLY A 503 7.46 -12.21 -20.81
C GLY A 503 7.40 -13.71 -21.09
N ILE A 504 6.23 -14.30 -20.90
CA ILE A 504 5.88 -15.66 -21.34
C ILE A 504 4.78 -15.56 -22.39
N LEU A 505 4.86 -16.36 -23.43
CA LEU A 505 3.89 -16.37 -24.54
C LEU A 505 2.60 -17.09 -24.09
N PRO A 506 1.43 -16.43 -24.14
CA PRO A 506 0.19 -17.04 -23.67
C PRO A 506 -0.53 -17.84 -24.74
N PHE A 507 -1.15 -18.95 -24.33
CA PHE A 507 -2.23 -19.59 -25.07
C PHE A 507 -3.57 -19.09 -24.54
N ILE A 508 -4.41 -18.54 -25.44
CA ILE A 508 -5.70 -17.92 -25.10
C ILE A 508 -6.81 -18.49 -25.97
N HIS A 509 -7.93 -18.87 -25.38
CA HIS A 509 -9.07 -19.38 -26.15
C HIS A 509 -9.64 -18.29 -27.07
N GLU A 510 -9.93 -18.60 -28.35
CA GLU A 510 -10.34 -17.60 -29.36
C GLU A 510 -11.62 -16.82 -29.02
N LYS A 511 -12.55 -17.43 -28.24
CA LYS A 511 -13.77 -16.78 -27.75
C LYS A 511 -13.50 -15.62 -26.79
N ILE A 512 -12.29 -15.51 -26.22
CA ILE A 512 -11.87 -14.39 -25.38
C ILE A 512 -11.67 -13.11 -26.20
N LYS A 513 -11.45 -13.24 -27.51
CA LYS A 513 -11.30 -12.09 -28.44
C LYS A 513 -10.13 -11.17 -28.12
N TYR A 514 -9.04 -11.69 -27.52
CA TYR A 514 -7.83 -10.90 -27.28
C TYR A 514 -7.09 -10.54 -28.55
N GLN A 515 -7.37 -11.20 -29.69
CA GLN A 515 -6.93 -10.76 -31.02
C GLN A 515 -7.47 -9.38 -31.43
N ASP A 516 -8.44 -8.81 -30.72
CA ASP A 516 -8.84 -7.41 -30.87
C ASP A 516 -7.77 -6.42 -30.36
N PHE A 517 -6.82 -6.90 -29.54
CA PHE A 517 -5.77 -6.10 -28.88
C PHE A 517 -4.35 -6.51 -29.27
N PHE A 518 -4.16 -7.79 -29.59
CA PHE A 518 -2.85 -8.42 -29.82
C PHE A 518 -2.80 -9.11 -31.17
N ASP A 519 -1.63 -9.02 -31.81
CA ASP A 519 -1.36 -9.70 -33.06
C ASP A 519 -0.98 -11.19 -32.85
N ASN A 520 -0.97 -11.96 -33.94
CA ASN A 520 -0.60 -13.39 -33.91
C ASN A 520 0.83 -13.64 -33.42
N ASP A 521 1.71 -12.62 -33.50
CA ASP A 521 3.07 -12.69 -32.95
C ASP A 521 3.14 -12.48 -31.44
N GLU A 522 2.05 -12.04 -30.81
CA GLU A 522 2.02 -11.64 -29.41
C GLU A 522 1.21 -12.60 -28.53
N ILE A 523 0.26 -13.34 -29.14
CA ILE A 523 -0.55 -14.37 -28.47
C ILE A 523 -0.71 -15.58 -29.38
N ILE A 524 -1.08 -16.72 -28.78
CA ILE A 524 -1.50 -17.91 -29.52
C ILE A 524 -2.95 -18.19 -29.15
N THR A 525 -3.84 -18.11 -30.15
CA THR A 525 -5.23 -18.48 -29.95
C THR A 525 -5.47 -19.95 -30.24
N TYR A 526 -6.39 -20.57 -29.50
CA TYR A 526 -6.82 -21.96 -29.74
C TYR A 526 -8.35 -22.10 -29.63
N LYS A 527 -8.89 -23.15 -30.30
CA LYS A 527 -10.33 -23.47 -30.38
C LYS A 527 -10.72 -24.66 -29.50
N SER A 528 -9.83 -25.63 -29.38
CA SER A 528 -10.04 -26.87 -28.65
C SER A 528 -8.72 -27.41 -28.08
N SER A 529 -8.78 -28.41 -27.21
CA SER A 529 -7.60 -29.11 -26.69
C SER A 529 -6.73 -29.70 -27.80
N LYS A 530 -7.31 -30.29 -28.85
CA LYS A 530 -6.59 -30.81 -30.02
C LYS A 530 -5.84 -29.69 -30.78
N ASP A 531 -6.51 -28.56 -31.05
CA ASP A 531 -5.91 -27.41 -31.73
C ASP A 531 -4.76 -26.78 -30.89
N LEU A 532 -4.93 -26.76 -29.56
CA LEU A 532 -3.90 -26.27 -28.64
C LEU A 532 -2.63 -27.15 -28.73
N ILE A 533 -2.78 -28.48 -28.60
CA ILE A 533 -1.67 -29.44 -28.67
C ILE A 533 -0.95 -29.34 -29.99
N LEU A 534 -1.68 -29.33 -31.14
CA LEU A 534 -1.10 -29.19 -32.47
C LEU A 534 -0.25 -27.90 -32.57
N LYS A 535 -0.79 -26.77 -32.12
CA LYS A 535 -0.07 -25.49 -32.16
C LYS A 535 1.14 -25.47 -31.23
N LEU A 536 1.04 -26.07 -30.04
CA LEU A 536 2.15 -26.15 -29.11
C LEU A 536 3.28 -27.04 -29.66
N SER A 537 2.98 -28.19 -30.22
CA SER A 537 3.97 -29.09 -30.83
C SER A 537 4.73 -28.40 -31.96
N ASN A 538 4.03 -27.59 -32.78
CA ASN A 538 4.66 -26.86 -33.89
C ASN A 538 5.63 -25.76 -33.48
N ILE A 539 5.49 -25.20 -32.26
CA ILE A 539 6.30 -24.04 -31.84
C ILE A 539 7.29 -24.36 -30.74
N LYS A 540 7.10 -25.42 -29.95
CA LYS A 540 7.86 -25.69 -28.72
C LYS A 540 9.37 -25.79 -28.92
N ASP A 541 9.79 -26.23 -30.11
CA ASP A 541 11.21 -26.45 -30.44
C ASP A 541 11.88 -25.24 -31.16
N ASN A 542 11.09 -24.21 -31.49
CA ASN A 542 11.61 -22.98 -32.08
C ASN A 542 11.85 -21.90 -31.02
N GLU A 543 12.90 -22.07 -30.23
CA GLU A 543 13.23 -21.21 -29.10
C GLU A 543 13.42 -19.74 -29.49
N PHE A 544 14.09 -19.48 -30.63
CA PHE A 544 14.33 -18.12 -31.11
C PHE A 544 13.00 -17.38 -31.38
N ASN A 545 12.08 -18.03 -32.07
CA ASN A 545 10.76 -17.46 -32.36
C ASN A 545 9.93 -17.24 -31.08
N LEU A 546 9.93 -18.21 -30.17
CA LEU A 546 9.26 -18.09 -28.89
C LEU A 546 9.78 -16.91 -28.07
N LYS A 547 11.10 -16.75 -27.97
CA LYS A 547 11.76 -15.64 -27.29
C LYS A 547 11.36 -14.28 -27.88
N LYS A 548 11.39 -14.16 -29.21
CA LYS A 548 10.97 -12.95 -29.94
C LYS A 548 9.50 -12.61 -29.65
N ARG A 549 8.61 -13.60 -29.80
CA ARG A 549 7.17 -13.44 -29.60
C ARG A 549 6.84 -13.09 -28.14
N SER A 550 7.48 -13.73 -27.16
CA SER A 550 7.30 -13.44 -25.74
C SER A 550 7.72 -12.01 -25.38
N ARG A 551 8.81 -11.51 -25.99
CA ARG A 551 9.25 -10.13 -25.83
C ARG A 551 8.24 -9.14 -26.42
N ASN A 552 7.71 -9.42 -27.61
CA ASN A 552 6.69 -8.61 -28.26
C ASN A 552 5.40 -8.59 -27.44
N ALA A 553 4.94 -9.76 -26.96
CA ALA A 553 3.79 -9.91 -26.10
C ALA A 553 3.90 -9.04 -24.82
N LYS A 554 5.05 -9.09 -24.13
CA LYS A 554 5.31 -8.26 -22.96
C LYS A 554 5.25 -6.77 -23.31
N LYS A 555 5.98 -6.35 -24.33
CA LYS A 555 6.01 -4.94 -24.76
C LYS A 555 4.60 -4.43 -25.05
N ARG A 556 3.85 -5.19 -25.86
CA ARG A 556 2.49 -4.84 -26.24
C ARG A 556 1.52 -4.77 -25.06
N TYR A 557 1.64 -5.71 -24.11
CA TYR A 557 0.79 -5.72 -22.92
C TYR A 557 1.00 -4.47 -22.05
N PHE A 558 2.26 -4.04 -21.85
CA PHE A 558 2.57 -2.80 -21.15
C PHE A 558 2.09 -1.55 -21.91
N GLU A 559 2.25 -1.50 -23.24
CA GLU A 559 1.76 -0.38 -24.05
C GLU A 559 0.24 -0.18 -23.97
N LEU A 560 -0.52 -1.26 -23.74
CA LEU A 560 -1.97 -1.21 -23.67
C LEU A 560 -2.51 -1.12 -22.26
N PHE A 561 -2.00 -1.92 -21.34
CA PHE A 561 -2.64 -2.21 -20.05
C PHE A 561 -1.74 -1.93 -18.84
N GLU A 562 -0.72 -1.08 -18.99
CA GLU A 562 0.04 -0.63 -17.84
C GLU A 562 -0.89 0.01 -16.79
N SER A 563 -0.66 -0.31 -15.53
CA SER A 563 -1.45 0.13 -14.37
C SER A 563 -1.74 1.64 -14.38
N LYS A 564 -0.85 2.42 -14.89
CA LYS A 564 -0.94 3.84 -15.09
C LYS A 564 -1.95 4.27 -16.18
N ILE A 565 -1.96 3.57 -17.32
CA ILE A 565 -2.94 3.79 -18.39
C ILE A 565 -4.34 3.42 -17.90
N ILE A 566 -4.44 2.29 -17.18
CA ILE A 566 -5.71 1.84 -16.59
C ILE A 566 -6.21 2.82 -15.53
N SER A 567 -5.31 3.33 -14.69
CA SER A 567 -5.69 4.30 -13.65
C SER A 567 -6.08 5.66 -14.23
N ASP A 568 -5.40 6.11 -15.30
CA ASP A 568 -5.80 7.31 -16.04
C ASP A 568 -7.20 7.15 -16.65
N PHE A 569 -7.48 5.98 -17.25
CA PHE A 569 -8.81 5.66 -17.77
C PHE A 569 -9.89 5.72 -16.69
N ILE A 570 -9.66 5.12 -15.51
CA ILE A 570 -10.60 5.14 -14.39
C ILE A 570 -10.91 6.59 -14.00
N ILE A 571 -9.90 7.42 -13.80
CA ILE A 571 -10.06 8.82 -13.39
C ILE A 571 -10.79 9.63 -14.45
N ASN A 572 -10.43 9.47 -15.72
CA ASN A 572 -11.05 10.23 -16.81
C ASN A 572 -12.53 9.89 -16.99
N ARG A 573 -12.91 8.62 -16.78
CA ARG A 573 -14.33 8.21 -16.82
C ARG A 573 -15.14 8.76 -15.65
N ILE A 574 -14.55 8.81 -14.43
CA ILE A 574 -15.25 9.28 -13.23
C ILE A 574 -15.43 10.81 -13.24
N PHE A 575 -14.36 11.53 -13.61
CA PHE A 575 -14.33 12.99 -13.54
C PHE A 575 -14.58 13.69 -14.89
N GLN A 576 -14.84 12.90 -15.94
CA GLN A 576 -15.06 13.40 -17.31
C GLN A 576 -13.93 14.29 -17.83
N ASN A 577 -12.69 13.95 -17.44
CA ASN A 577 -11.50 14.66 -17.90
C ASN A 577 -11.22 14.28 -19.37
N ARG A 578 -10.59 15.19 -20.11
CA ARG A 578 -10.03 14.86 -21.44
C ARG A 578 -8.72 14.11 -21.27
N SER A 579 -8.58 12.96 -21.93
CA SER A 579 -7.31 12.23 -22.04
C SER A 579 -6.71 12.40 -23.42
N ASN A 580 -5.39 12.55 -23.48
CA ASN A 580 -4.66 12.48 -24.75
C ASN A 580 -4.34 11.04 -25.16
N PHE A 581 -4.59 10.06 -24.28
CA PHE A 581 -4.39 8.66 -24.56
C PHE A 581 -5.63 8.06 -25.21
N LYS A 582 -5.45 7.38 -26.35
CA LYS A 582 -6.52 6.66 -27.03
C LYS A 582 -6.62 5.24 -26.48
N TYR A 583 -7.56 5.00 -25.60
CA TYR A 583 -7.79 3.67 -25.02
C TYR A 583 -8.36 2.73 -26.08
N LYS A 584 -7.59 1.70 -26.47
CA LYS A 584 -7.98 0.79 -27.56
C LYS A 584 -9.17 -0.12 -27.24
N TRP A 585 -9.55 -0.24 -25.98
CA TRP A 585 -10.71 -1.04 -25.55
C TRP A 585 -12.01 -0.24 -25.48
N ILE A 586 -11.98 1.05 -25.76
CA ILE A 586 -13.17 1.88 -25.95
C ILE A 586 -13.44 1.95 -27.44
N LYS A 587 -14.61 1.48 -27.82
CA LYS A 587 -15.11 1.62 -29.20
C LYS A 587 -15.81 2.94 -29.40
#